data_5895600658eceaa14db64723c7761d1a
#
_entry.id   5895600658eceaa14db64723c7761d1a
#
_cell.length_a   1.000
_cell.length_b   1.000
_cell.length_c   1.000
_cell.angle_alpha   90.00
_cell.angle_beta   90.00
_cell.angle_gamma   90.00
#
_symmetry.space_group_name_H-M   'P 1'
#
loop_
_entity.id
_entity.type
_entity.pdbx_description
1 polymer ?
#
loop_
_entity_poly.entity_id
_entity_poly.type
_entity_poly.pdbx_seq_one_letter_code
_entity_poly.pdbx_strand_id
1 'polypeptide(L)' 'LDAQFVMRVTIGKLGTTSIRYDFHIFADEARTQLALEGSMTVVVVKDGKPAPIPERLRAALS' A
#
# COMPACT_ATOMS: atom_id res chain seq x y z
N LEU A 1 4.45 26.79 1.92
CA LEU A 1 3.48 26.14 2.75
C LEU A 1 4.13 25.01 3.52
N ASP A 2 4.11 25.15 4.80
CA ASP A 2 4.82 24.22 5.67
C ASP A 2 3.91 23.17 6.29
N ALA A 3 2.88 22.79 5.56
CA ALA A 3 1.99 21.73 6.01
C ALA A 3 2.72 20.40 5.97
N GLN A 4 2.82 19.73 7.10
CA GLN A 4 3.43 18.42 7.19
C GLN A 4 2.35 17.37 7.33
N PHE A 5 2.46 16.32 6.52
CA PHE A 5 1.54 15.20 6.57
C PHE A 5 2.33 13.93 6.83
N VAL A 6 1.74 13.05 7.60
CA VAL A 6 2.33 11.73 7.85
C VAL A 6 1.51 10.70 7.11
N MET A 7 2.16 9.92 6.26
CA MET A 7 1.49 8.87 5.52
C MET A 7 1.89 7.51 6.08
N ARG A 8 0.89 6.70 6.35
CA ARG A 8 1.08 5.33 6.78
C ARG A 8 0.54 4.40 5.71
N VAL A 9 1.38 3.48 5.24
CA VAL A 9 0.99 2.50 4.24
C VAL A 9 1.11 1.11 4.84
N THR A 10 0.05 0.33 4.69
CA THR A 10 0.03 -1.04 5.18
C THR A 10 -0.46 -1.97 4.09
N ILE A 11 -0.05 -3.24 4.15
CA ILE A 11 -0.53 -4.26 3.23
C ILE A 11 -1.88 -4.74 3.76
N GLY A 12 -2.94 -4.48 3.00
CA GLY A 12 -4.28 -4.90 3.39
C GLY A 12 -4.57 -6.34 3.00
N LYS A 13 -4.08 -6.75 1.83
CA LYS A 13 -4.30 -8.12 1.38
C LYS A 13 -3.23 -8.50 0.37
N LEU A 14 -2.74 -9.73 0.49
CA LEU A 14 -1.75 -10.27 -0.44
C LEU A 14 -2.42 -11.42 -1.20
N GLY A 15 -2.77 -11.16 -2.45
CA GLY A 15 -3.37 -12.17 -3.32
C GLY A 15 -2.31 -12.98 -4.06
N THR A 16 -2.74 -13.75 -5.03
CA THR A 16 -1.82 -14.53 -5.86
C THR A 16 -1.08 -13.64 -6.87
N THR A 17 -1.81 -12.76 -7.52
CA THR A 17 -1.26 -11.88 -8.55
C THR A 17 -1.39 -10.41 -8.20
N SER A 18 -2.01 -10.09 -7.06
CA SER A 18 -2.30 -8.71 -6.70
C SER A 18 -1.93 -8.41 -5.26
N ILE A 19 -1.68 -7.15 -5.00
CA ILE A 19 -1.35 -6.66 -3.67
C ILE A 19 -2.26 -5.46 -3.41
N ARG A 20 -2.97 -5.50 -2.31
CA ARG A 20 -3.79 -4.37 -1.89
C ARG A 20 -3.08 -3.60 -0.79
N TYR A 21 -2.93 -2.31 -1.01
CA TYR A 21 -2.35 -1.41 -0.04
C TYR A 21 -3.44 -0.55 0.56
N ASP A 22 -3.40 -0.38 1.86
CA ASP A 22 -4.23 0.59 2.55
C ASP A 22 -3.34 1.73 3.00
N PHE A 23 -3.80 2.96 2.80
CA PHE A 23 -3.02 4.12 3.21
C PHE A 23 -3.86 5.10 4.01
N HIS A 24 -3.19 5.76 4.94
CA HIS A 24 -3.78 6.78 5.79
C HIS A 24 -2.86 7.98 5.79
N ILE A 25 -3.43 9.16 5.60
CA ILE A 25 -2.65 10.39 5.67
C ILE A 25 -3.16 11.20 6.85
N PHE A 26 -2.25 11.52 7.74
CA PHE A 26 -2.55 12.26 8.96
C PHE A 26 -2.06 13.69 8.84
N ALA A 27 -2.80 14.61 9.40
CA ALA A 27 -2.46 16.02 9.35
C ALA A 27 -1.48 16.42 10.45
N ASP A 28 -1.18 15.49 11.37
CA ASP A 28 -0.29 15.77 12.49
C ASP A 28 0.67 14.61 12.72
N GLU A 29 1.79 14.90 13.37
CA GLU A 29 2.80 13.89 13.67
C GLU A 29 2.32 12.85 14.68
N ALA A 30 1.41 13.23 15.54
CA ALA A 30 0.88 12.33 16.56
C ALA A 30 -0.11 11.32 15.96
N ARG A 31 -0.48 11.48 14.68
CA ARG A 31 -1.43 10.60 13.97
C ARG A 31 -2.79 10.55 14.64
N THR A 32 -3.20 11.67 15.20
CA THR A 32 -4.48 11.78 15.86
C THR A 32 -5.56 12.37 14.96
N GLN A 33 -5.15 13.00 13.86
CA GLN A 33 -6.06 13.72 12.98
C GLN A 33 -5.96 13.15 11.57
N LEU A 34 -6.85 12.20 11.28
CA LEU A 34 -6.90 11.56 9.96
C LEU A 34 -7.41 12.55 8.92
N ALA A 35 -6.59 12.85 7.93
CA ALA A 35 -6.93 13.78 6.86
C ALA A 35 -7.59 13.06 5.69
N LEU A 36 -7.02 11.91 5.29
CA LEU A 36 -7.66 11.09 4.26
C LEU A 36 -7.15 9.66 4.33
N GLU A 37 -7.96 8.75 3.79
CA GLU A 37 -7.61 7.35 3.74
C GLU A 37 -8.07 6.76 2.42
N GLY A 38 -7.46 5.67 2.03
CA GLY A 38 -7.83 5.01 0.79
C GLY A 38 -7.15 3.67 0.65
N SER A 39 -7.42 3.01 -0.45
CA SER A 39 -6.79 1.74 -0.77
C SER A 39 -6.47 1.70 -2.26
N MET A 40 -5.45 0.89 -2.60
CA MET A 40 -5.01 0.73 -3.98
C MET A 40 -4.64 -0.72 -4.19
N THR A 41 -5.05 -1.27 -5.32
CA THR A 41 -4.70 -2.63 -5.70
C THR A 41 -3.74 -2.58 -6.88
N VAL A 42 -2.60 -3.26 -6.76
CA VAL A 42 -1.61 -3.39 -7.82
C VAL A 42 -1.58 -4.82 -8.28
N VAL A 43 -1.44 -5.01 -9.58
CA VAL A 43 -1.37 -6.34 -10.17
C VAL A 43 0.02 -6.55 -10.73
N VAL A 44 0.61 -7.71 -10.42
CA VAL A 44 1.90 -8.08 -10.99
C VAL A 44 1.67 -8.52 -12.43
N VAL A 45 2.46 -7.96 -13.34
CA VAL A 45 2.31 -8.23 -14.76
C VAL A 45 3.64 -8.71 -15.32
N LYS A 46 3.59 -9.75 -16.12
CA LYS A 46 4.74 -10.25 -16.85
C LYS A 46 4.30 -10.56 -18.27
N ASP A 47 5.01 -9.98 -19.25
CA ASP A 47 4.71 -10.16 -20.68
C ASP A 47 3.27 -9.79 -21.01
N GLY A 48 2.76 -8.73 -20.38
CA GLY A 48 1.42 -8.21 -20.63
C GLY A 48 0.30 -9.02 -19.99
N LYS A 49 0.63 -9.99 -19.13
CA LYS A 49 -0.38 -10.84 -18.49
C LYS A 49 -0.20 -10.84 -16.98
N PRO A 50 -1.28 -10.98 -16.22
CA PRO A 50 -1.16 -11.12 -14.76
C PRO A 50 -0.25 -12.30 -14.43
N ALA A 51 0.64 -12.10 -13.47
CA ALA A 51 1.60 -13.10 -13.06
C ALA A 51 1.59 -13.23 -11.54
N PRO A 52 1.97 -14.39 -11.00
CA PRO A 52 2.05 -14.57 -9.57
C PRO A 52 3.08 -13.62 -8.95
N ILE A 53 2.82 -13.17 -7.73
CA ILE A 53 3.78 -12.35 -6.99
C ILE A 53 5.05 -13.18 -6.79
N PRO A 54 6.24 -12.66 -7.16
CA PRO A 54 7.47 -13.40 -6.92
C PRO A 54 7.60 -13.77 -5.45
N GLU A 55 8.02 -15.00 -5.19
CA GLU A 55 8.09 -15.53 -3.84
C GLU A 55 8.98 -14.66 -2.94
N ARG A 56 10.07 -14.15 -3.50
CA ARG A 56 10.96 -13.25 -2.78
C ARG A 56 10.24 -11.99 -2.32
N LEU A 57 9.42 -11.43 -3.19
CA LEU A 57 8.67 -10.22 -2.86
C LEU A 57 7.57 -10.53 -1.85
N ARG A 58 6.88 -11.66 -2.04
CA ARG A 58 5.83 -12.08 -1.10
C ARG A 58 6.39 -12.27 0.30
N ALA A 59 7.56 -12.87 0.41
CA ALA A 59 8.20 -13.10 1.70
C ALA A 59 8.58 -11.76 2.36
N ALA A 60 8.98 -10.79 1.57
CA ALA A 60 9.35 -9.47 2.09
C ALA A 60 8.13 -8.67 2.56
N LEU A 61 6.96 -8.93 1.97
CA LEU A 61 5.74 -8.19 2.28
C LEU A 61 4.88 -8.84 3.37
N SER A 62 5.13 -10.08 3.69
CA SER A 62 4.33 -10.81 4.68
C SER A 62 4.91 -10.81 6.08
#